data_0da97c238d8849fc56c449a8d39dd9cd
#
_entry.id   0da97c238d8849fc56c449a8d39dd9cd
#
_cell.length_a   1.000
_cell.length_b   1.000
_cell.length_c   1.000
_cell.angle_alpha   90.00
_cell.angle_beta   90.00
_cell.angle_gamma   90.00
#
_symmetry.space_group_name_H-M   'P 1'
#
loop_
_entity.id
_entity.type
_entity.pdbx_description
1 polymer ?
#
loop_
_entity_poly.entity_id
_entity_poly.type
_entity_poly.pdbx_seq_one_letter_code
_entity_poly.pdbx_strand_id
1 'polypeptide(L)'
;MTEALKERHPVTLASANTIADGTAVKRVGEKIFPYAEKNIDEVITVADDDLIGAFLDVVENHKMIVENSGLLTVAALRQLDLKGKKVVSILSGGNMDVITMSSIVQHGLIQRDRIFSVSVLLPDKPGELVRVAATIAKANGNVIKLEHNQFVSTNRNAAVELRITLEAFGTEHKHQIMKALEDEGLSPREVNAKLY
;
A
#
# COMPACT_ATOMS: atom_id res chain seq x y z
N MET A 1 -12.72 10.68 19.13
CA MET A 1 -14.18 10.50 19.30
C MET A 1 -14.50 9.17 19.97
N THR A 2 -14.01 8.05 19.51
CA THR A 2 -14.30 6.70 20.05
C THR A 2 -14.12 6.61 21.57
N GLU A 3 -12.95 6.99 22.11
CA GLU A 3 -12.72 7.00 23.57
C GLU A 3 -13.61 8.03 24.30
N ALA A 4 -13.84 9.18 23.68
CA ALA A 4 -14.70 10.20 24.29
C ALA A 4 -16.16 9.73 24.45
N LEU A 5 -16.70 9.02 23.46
CA LEU A 5 -18.05 8.43 23.53
C LEU A 5 -18.13 7.32 24.58
N LYS A 6 -17.09 6.50 24.68
CA LYS A 6 -17.00 5.42 25.68
C LYS A 6 -16.96 5.98 27.11
N GLU A 7 -16.13 7.01 27.33
CA GLU A 7 -15.96 7.65 28.63
C GLU A 7 -17.07 8.70 28.96
N ARG A 8 -17.91 9.01 27.97
CA ARG A 8 -18.96 10.04 28.03
C ARG A 8 -18.47 11.46 28.38
N HIS A 9 -17.23 11.73 28.03
CA HIS A 9 -16.66 13.09 28.12
C HIS A 9 -15.44 13.20 27.16
N PRO A 10 -15.06 14.43 26.77
CA PRO A 10 -13.87 14.65 25.94
C PRO A 10 -12.60 14.14 26.62
N VAL A 11 -11.90 13.23 25.95
CA VAL A 11 -10.64 12.61 26.39
C VAL A 11 -9.48 13.14 25.54
N THR A 12 -8.33 13.35 26.14
CA THR A 12 -7.08 13.69 25.43
C THR A 12 -6.27 12.44 25.15
N LEU A 13 -6.06 12.13 23.88
CA LEU A 13 -5.24 11.02 23.44
C LEU A 13 -3.74 11.36 23.54
N ALA A 14 -2.91 10.39 23.84
CA ALA A 14 -1.45 10.53 23.84
C ALA A 14 -0.92 10.82 22.43
N SER A 15 -1.49 10.18 21.42
CA SER A 15 -1.12 10.36 20.02
C SER A 15 -2.36 10.35 19.12
N ALA A 16 -2.25 11.04 17.97
CA ALA A 16 -3.21 10.99 16.87
C ALA A 16 -2.39 10.95 15.55
N ASN A 17 -1.56 9.93 15.39
CA ASN A 17 -0.71 9.77 14.21
C ASN A 17 -1.45 8.92 13.17
N THR A 18 -1.76 9.52 12.03
CA THR A 18 -2.46 8.89 10.89
C THR A 18 -2.23 9.73 9.64
N ILE A 19 -2.32 9.11 8.47
CA ILE A 19 -2.31 9.81 7.18
C ILE A 19 -3.59 10.64 6.95
N ALA A 20 -4.66 10.39 7.72
CA ALA A 20 -5.90 11.19 7.72
C ALA A 20 -5.74 12.45 8.61
N ASP A 21 -4.83 13.33 8.22
CA ASP A 21 -4.40 14.52 8.96
C ASP A 21 -5.55 15.46 9.36
N GLY A 22 -6.54 15.65 8.47
CA GLY A 22 -7.74 16.45 8.75
C GLY A 22 -8.58 15.95 9.91
N THR A 23 -8.43 14.68 10.32
CA THR A 23 -9.11 14.09 11.49
C THR A 23 -8.16 13.78 12.65
N ALA A 24 -6.86 14.08 12.53
CA ALA A 24 -5.83 13.79 13.52
C ALA A 24 -5.90 14.71 14.76
N VAL A 25 -7.04 14.73 15.41
CA VAL A 25 -7.32 15.59 16.58
C VAL A 25 -7.19 14.79 17.87
N LYS A 26 -6.28 15.23 18.76
CA LYS A 26 -6.03 14.54 20.04
C LYS A 26 -7.17 14.66 21.04
N ARG A 27 -7.96 15.73 21.00
CA ARG A 27 -9.07 15.97 21.91
C ARG A 27 -10.27 16.53 21.16
N VAL A 28 -11.42 15.92 21.40
CA VAL A 28 -12.70 16.42 20.89
C VAL A 28 -13.08 17.71 21.61
N GLY A 29 -13.61 18.68 20.87
CA GLY A 29 -14.05 19.95 21.45
C GLY A 29 -15.22 19.78 22.41
N GLU A 30 -15.18 20.50 23.55
CA GLU A 30 -16.20 20.45 24.61
C GLU A 30 -17.60 20.82 24.09
N LYS A 31 -17.67 21.78 23.15
CA LYS A 31 -18.94 22.23 22.58
C LYS A 31 -19.57 21.25 21.61
N ILE A 32 -18.74 20.49 20.87
CA ILE A 32 -19.22 19.57 19.83
C ILE A 32 -19.56 18.19 20.40
N PHE A 33 -18.92 17.80 21.50
CA PHE A 33 -19.08 16.47 22.09
C PHE A 33 -20.55 16.12 22.40
N PRO A 34 -21.36 16.99 23.07
CA PRO A 34 -22.78 16.68 23.38
C PRO A 34 -23.63 16.44 22.12
N TYR A 35 -23.31 17.13 21.01
CA TYR A 35 -24.00 16.90 19.73
C TYR A 35 -23.60 15.56 19.13
N ALA A 36 -22.32 15.21 19.20
CA ALA A 36 -21.83 13.93 18.73
C ALA A 36 -22.44 12.76 19.53
N GLU A 37 -22.42 12.85 20.86
CA GLU A 37 -23.00 11.83 21.77
C GLU A 37 -24.50 11.61 21.50
N LYS A 38 -25.24 12.66 21.17
CA LYS A 38 -26.67 12.58 20.92
C LYS A 38 -27.03 12.03 19.52
N ASN A 39 -26.22 12.31 18.50
CA ASN A 39 -26.61 12.15 17.09
C ASN A 39 -25.78 11.10 16.33
N ILE A 40 -24.72 10.53 16.92
CA ILE A 40 -23.90 9.49 16.30
C ILE A 40 -24.31 8.14 16.88
N ASP A 41 -24.76 7.23 16.04
CA ASP A 41 -25.14 5.87 16.44
C ASP A 41 -23.91 5.02 16.75
N GLU A 42 -22.87 5.11 15.91
CA GLU A 42 -21.65 4.32 16.03
C GLU A 42 -20.44 5.07 15.48
N VAL A 43 -19.27 4.85 16.09
CA VAL A 43 -17.97 5.29 15.57
C VAL A 43 -17.05 4.10 15.40
N ILE A 44 -16.60 3.89 14.17
CA ILE A 44 -15.62 2.86 13.81
C ILE A 44 -14.27 3.50 13.49
N THR A 45 -13.21 2.73 13.64
CA THR A 45 -11.85 3.15 13.29
C THR A 45 -11.40 2.47 12.00
N VAL A 46 -10.60 3.19 11.22
CA VAL A 46 -10.05 2.72 9.93
C VAL A 46 -8.54 2.76 10.02
N ALA A 47 -7.88 1.71 9.58
CA ALA A 47 -6.42 1.67 9.48
C ALA A 47 -5.92 2.49 8.29
N ASP A 48 -4.70 3.04 8.39
CA ASP A 48 -4.08 3.81 7.30
C ASP A 48 -3.92 2.97 6.01
N ASP A 49 -3.66 1.67 6.14
CA ASP A 49 -3.59 0.75 4.99
C ASP A 49 -4.92 0.63 4.24
N ASP A 50 -6.06 0.66 4.95
CA ASP A 50 -7.39 0.67 4.32
C ASP A 50 -7.65 1.99 3.58
N LEU A 51 -7.14 3.11 4.10
CA LEU A 51 -7.22 4.41 3.43
C LEU A 51 -6.41 4.43 2.14
N ILE A 52 -5.20 3.88 2.14
CA ILE A 52 -4.37 3.73 0.94
C ILE A 52 -5.13 2.91 -0.11
N GLY A 53 -5.73 1.80 0.29
CA GLY A 53 -6.56 0.98 -0.58
C GLY A 53 -7.76 1.73 -1.14
N ALA A 54 -8.49 2.50 -0.30
CA ALA A 54 -9.63 3.29 -0.72
C ALA A 54 -9.24 4.43 -1.68
N PHE A 55 -8.07 5.06 -1.47
CA PHE A 55 -7.54 6.07 -2.38
C PHE A 55 -7.38 5.51 -3.80
N LEU A 56 -6.71 4.36 -3.93
CA LEU A 56 -6.55 3.72 -5.24
C LEU A 56 -7.88 3.35 -5.88
N ASP A 57 -8.84 2.80 -5.10
CA ASP A 57 -10.16 2.46 -5.63
C ASP A 57 -10.90 3.68 -6.19
N VAL A 58 -10.85 4.81 -5.49
CA VAL A 58 -11.50 6.05 -5.93
C VAL A 58 -10.80 6.64 -7.16
N VAL A 59 -9.47 6.67 -7.18
CA VAL A 59 -8.71 7.16 -8.33
C VAL A 59 -8.92 6.27 -9.56
N GLU A 60 -8.80 4.95 -9.40
CA GLU A 60 -8.88 4.01 -10.54
C GLU A 60 -10.29 3.86 -11.10
N ASN A 61 -11.32 3.82 -10.25
CA ASN A 61 -12.68 3.55 -10.69
C ASN A 61 -13.53 4.82 -10.94
N HIS A 62 -13.28 5.89 -10.17
CA HIS A 62 -14.07 7.10 -10.22
C HIS A 62 -13.33 8.32 -10.79
N LYS A 63 -12.01 8.24 -10.99
CA LYS A 63 -11.15 9.32 -11.50
C LYS A 63 -11.22 10.59 -10.63
N MET A 64 -11.38 10.40 -9.32
CA MET A 64 -11.45 11.48 -8.35
C MET A 64 -10.24 11.45 -7.40
N ILE A 65 -9.78 12.63 -7.02
CA ILE A 65 -8.77 12.81 -5.98
C ILE A 65 -9.48 13.36 -4.75
N VAL A 66 -9.42 12.61 -3.66
CA VAL A 66 -10.04 12.96 -2.37
C VAL A 66 -8.95 12.91 -1.30
N GLU A 67 -8.93 13.86 -0.39
CA GLU A 67 -7.98 13.86 0.73
C GLU A 67 -8.19 12.64 1.66
N ASN A 68 -7.14 12.22 2.36
CA ASN A 68 -7.18 11.00 3.17
C ASN A 68 -8.29 10.99 4.21
N SER A 69 -8.54 12.13 4.87
CA SER A 69 -9.63 12.26 5.84
C SER A 69 -11.02 12.08 5.20
N GLY A 70 -11.19 12.53 3.96
CA GLY A 70 -12.42 12.37 3.19
C GLY A 70 -12.69 10.94 2.73
N LEU A 71 -11.66 10.09 2.69
CA LEU A 71 -11.76 8.69 2.27
C LEU A 71 -12.13 7.74 3.41
N LEU A 72 -12.15 8.18 4.66
CA LEU A 72 -12.48 7.35 5.82
C LEU A 72 -13.81 6.62 5.65
N THR A 73 -14.82 7.27 5.08
CA THR A 73 -16.15 6.69 4.84
C THR A 73 -16.12 5.57 3.79
N VAL A 74 -15.28 5.68 2.77
CA VAL A 74 -15.11 4.64 1.73
C VAL A 74 -14.32 3.46 2.29
N ALA A 75 -13.21 3.73 2.97
CA ALA A 75 -12.39 2.69 3.59
C ALA A 75 -13.18 1.86 4.61
N ALA A 76 -14.05 2.52 5.38
CA ALA A 76 -14.93 1.88 6.36
C ALA A 76 -15.90 0.86 5.75
N LEU A 77 -16.30 1.01 4.49
CA LEU A 77 -17.25 0.09 3.84
C LEU A 77 -16.78 -1.37 3.85
N ARG A 78 -15.47 -1.59 3.85
CA ARG A 78 -14.88 -2.94 3.89
C ARG A 78 -15.05 -3.66 5.23
N GLN A 79 -15.32 -2.90 6.30
CA GLN A 79 -15.48 -3.43 7.67
C GLN A 79 -16.96 -3.68 8.03
N LEU A 80 -17.89 -3.24 7.17
CA LEU A 80 -19.32 -3.26 7.46
C LEU A 80 -20.04 -4.36 6.67
N ASP A 81 -21.02 -5.04 7.31
CA ASP A 81 -21.96 -5.89 6.60
C ASP A 81 -23.04 -5.02 5.91
N LEU A 82 -22.86 -4.83 4.63
CA LEU A 82 -23.68 -3.95 3.80
C LEU A 82 -24.66 -4.71 2.90
N LYS A 83 -24.76 -6.04 3.03
CA LYS A 83 -25.61 -6.87 2.18
C LYS A 83 -27.08 -6.43 2.25
N GLY A 84 -27.62 -6.03 1.11
CA GLY A 84 -29.02 -5.55 0.99
C GLY A 84 -29.28 -4.14 1.55
N LYS A 85 -28.25 -3.42 1.96
CA LYS A 85 -28.37 -2.04 2.48
C LYS A 85 -28.09 -1.02 1.37
N LYS A 86 -28.78 0.13 1.46
CA LYS A 86 -28.43 1.34 0.69
C LYS A 86 -27.52 2.19 1.56
N VAL A 87 -26.31 2.43 1.07
CA VAL A 87 -25.28 3.17 1.82
C VAL A 87 -24.93 4.44 1.08
N VAL A 88 -24.78 5.53 1.82
CA VAL A 88 -24.29 6.81 1.32
C VAL A 88 -22.99 7.14 2.06
N SER A 89 -21.89 7.20 1.32
CA SER A 89 -20.60 7.66 1.84
C SER A 89 -20.35 9.09 1.39
N ILE A 90 -20.05 9.97 2.33
CA ILE A 90 -19.71 11.36 2.02
C ILE A 90 -18.22 11.44 1.75
N LEU A 91 -17.86 11.75 0.51
CA LEU A 91 -16.49 12.13 0.14
C LEU A 91 -16.33 13.62 0.38
N SER A 92 -15.41 13.99 1.27
CA SER A 92 -15.19 15.37 1.64
C SER A 92 -13.72 15.75 1.51
N GLY A 93 -13.47 16.98 1.05
CA GLY A 93 -12.12 17.50 0.93
C GLY A 93 -11.33 17.01 -0.30
N GLY A 94 -10.46 17.86 -0.78
CA GLY A 94 -9.60 17.61 -1.93
C GLY A 94 -8.20 18.23 -1.73
N ASN A 95 -7.85 18.60 -0.49
CA ASN A 95 -6.57 19.20 -0.16
C ASN A 95 -5.50 18.11 -0.03
N MET A 96 -5.09 17.56 -1.18
CA MET A 96 -4.07 16.53 -1.31
C MET A 96 -2.85 17.11 -2.02
N ASP A 97 -1.70 17.12 -1.37
CA ASP A 97 -0.47 17.50 -2.05
C ASP A 97 0.08 16.37 -2.94
N VAL A 98 0.82 16.75 -3.98
CA VAL A 98 1.28 15.81 -5.01
C VAL A 98 2.31 14.80 -4.46
N ILE A 99 3.12 15.19 -3.49
CA ILE A 99 4.14 14.31 -2.90
C ILE A 99 3.46 13.23 -2.07
N THR A 100 2.52 13.62 -1.21
CA THR A 100 1.70 12.69 -0.43
C THR A 100 0.92 11.74 -1.35
N MET A 101 0.28 12.26 -2.40
CA MET A 101 -0.42 11.44 -3.38
C MET A 101 0.52 10.43 -4.06
N SER A 102 1.71 10.85 -4.48
CA SER A 102 2.71 9.96 -5.08
C SER A 102 3.10 8.83 -4.11
N SER A 103 3.34 9.17 -2.84
CA SER A 103 3.68 8.19 -1.81
C SER A 103 2.54 7.18 -1.59
N ILE A 104 1.30 7.64 -1.47
CA ILE A 104 0.13 6.77 -1.27
C ILE A 104 -0.06 5.83 -2.47
N VAL A 105 0.06 6.34 -3.70
CA VAL A 105 -0.04 5.51 -4.92
C VAL A 105 1.02 4.42 -4.91
N GLN A 106 2.27 4.75 -4.60
CA GLN A 106 3.35 3.77 -4.56
C GLN A 106 3.11 2.69 -3.50
N HIS A 107 2.76 3.09 -2.28
CA HIS A 107 2.44 2.14 -1.20
C HIS A 107 1.26 1.25 -1.57
N GLY A 108 0.22 1.81 -2.15
CA GLY A 108 -0.95 1.05 -2.57
C GLY A 108 -0.66 0.07 -3.72
N LEU A 109 0.21 0.42 -4.67
CA LEU A 109 0.64 -0.50 -5.72
C LEU A 109 1.47 -1.66 -5.15
N ILE A 110 2.33 -1.39 -4.15
CA ILE A 110 3.09 -2.43 -3.45
C ILE A 110 2.13 -3.32 -2.64
N GLN A 111 1.21 -2.74 -1.89
CA GLN A 111 0.22 -3.48 -1.10
C GLN A 111 -0.67 -4.41 -1.95
N ARG A 112 -0.89 -4.06 -3.23
CA ARG A 112 -1.66 -4.86 -4.19
C ARG A 112 -0.80 -5.79 -5.05
N ASP A 113 0.46 -5.99 -4.70
CA ASP A 113 1.43 -6.78 -5.47
C ASP A 113 1.53 -6.35 -6.95
N ARG A 114 1.19 -5.09 -7.25
CA ARG A 114 1.37 -4.52 -8.59
C ARG A 114 2.79 -4.02 -8.81
N ILE A 115 3.49 -3.73 -7.73
CA ILE A 115 4.93 -3.46 -7.69
C ILE A 115 5.54 -4.30 -6.59
N PHE A 116 6.56 -5.07 -6.90
CA PHE A 116 7.30 -5.86 -5.93
C PHE A 116 8.77 -5.95 -6.32
N SER A 117 9.64 -6.29 -5.37
CA SER A 117 11.06 -6.48 -5.65
C SER A 117 11.51 -7.88 -5.29
N VAL A 118 12.36 -8.44 -6.13
CA VAL A 118 13.00 -9.72 -5.91
C VAL A 118 14.51 -9.59 -5.92
N SER A 119 15.18 -10.37 -5.10
CA SER A 119 16.62 -10.57 -5.11
C SER A 119 16.91 -11.96 -5.61
N VAL A 120 17.80 -12.07 -6.60
CA VAL A 120 18.27 -13.34 -7.16
C VAL A 120 19.79 -13.38 -7.09
N LEU A 121 20.33 -14.46 -6.53
CA LEU A 121 21.77 -14.71 -6.55
C LEU A 121 22.16 -15.48 -7.82
N LEU A 122 23.14 -14.97 -8.54
CA LEU A 122 23.59 -15.49 -9.82
C LEU A 122 25.12 -15.70 -9.83
N PRO A 123 25.63 -16.68 -10.60
CA PRO A 123 27.06 -16.71 -10.95
C PRO A 123 27.44 -15.44 -11.73
N ASP A 124 28.62 -14.87 -11.45
CA ASP A 124 29.13 -13.72 -12.23
C ASP A 124 29.66 -14.19 -13.58
N LYS A 125 28.72 -14.43 -14.51
CA LYS A 125 29.04 -14.92 -15.88
C LYS A 125 28.21 -14.14 -16.92
N PRO A 126 28.79 -13.92 -18.11
CA PRO A 126 28.04 -13.37 -19.25
C PRO A 126 26.78 -14.18 -19.54
N GLY A 127 25.66 -13.51 -19.78
CA GLY A 127 24.39 -14.13 -20.15
C GLY A 127 23.43 -14.37 -18.98
N GLU A 128 23.88 -14.42 -17.73
CA GLU A 128 22.98 -14.68 -16.58
C GLU A 128 21.91 -13.59 -16.41
N LEU A 129 22.27 -12.32 -16.57
CA LEU A 129 21.32 -11.22 -16.56
C LEU A 129 20.27 -11.35 -17.68
N VAL A 130 20.71 -11.74 -18.87
CA VAL A 130 19.81 -11.94 -20.03
C VAL A 130 18.82 -13.07 -19.74
N ARG A 131 19.29 -14.17 -19.14
CA ARG A 131 18.44 -15.30 -18.74
C ARG A 131 17.32 -14.86 -17.78
N VAL A 132 17.67 -14.14 -16.72
CA VAL A 132 16.69 -13.63 -15.76
C VAL A 132 15.69 -12.68 -16.42
N ALA A 133 16.17 -11.70 -17.18
CA ALA A 133 15.32 -10.75 -17.88
C ALA A 133 14.37 -11.42 -18.89
N ALA A 134 14.85 -12.41 -19.63
CA ALA A 134 14.06 -13.17 -20.58
C ALA A 134 12.97 -14.02 -19.88
N THR A 135 13.28 -14.61 -18.72
CA THR A 135 12.31 -15.36 -17.92
C THR A 135 11.18 -14.46 -17.43
N ILE A 136 11.53 -13.28 -16.88
CA ILE A 136 10.56 -12.28 -16.44
C ILE A 136 9.68 -11.83 -17.60
N ALA A 137 10.28 -11.53 -18.76
CA ALA A 137 9.54 -11.09 -19.94
C ALA A 137 8.59 -12.17 -20.48
N LYS A 138 8.99 -13.44 -20.49
CA LYS A 138 8.12 -14.58 -20.87
C LYS A 138 6.91 -14.72 -19.94
N ALA A 139 7.09 -14.38 -18.66
CA ALA A 139 6.01 -14.33 -17.68
C ALA A 139 5.21 -13.02 -17.70
N ASN A 140 5.40 -12.15 -18.71
CA ASN A 140 4.78 -10.83 -18.84
C ASN A 140 5.09 -9.86 -17.68
N GLY A 141 6.15 -10.07 -16.92
CA GLY A 141 6.65 -9.13 -15.93
C GLY A 141 7.36 -7.95 -16.60
N ASN A 142 7.11 -6.74 -16.13
CA ASN A 142 7.80 -5.55 -16.58
C ASN A 142 8.84 -5.11 -15.55
N VAL A 143 10.09 -4.90 -15.99
CA VAL A 143 11.19 -4.46 -15.12
C VAL A 143 11.15 -2.93 -14.98
N ILE A 144 10.92 -2.43 -13.76
CA ILE A 144 10.94 -0.99 -13.45
C ILE A 144 12.35 -0.54 -13.08
N LYS A 145 13.05 -1.35 -12.26
CA LYS A 145 14.38 -1.03 -11.73
C LYS A 145 15.21 -2.29 -11.64
N LEU A 146 16.50 -2.18 -11.92
CA LEU A 146 17.44 -3.26 -11.81
C LEU A 146 18.73 -2.76 -11.16
N GLU A 147 19.13 -3.44 -10.10
CA GLU A 147 20.37 -3.18 -9.37
C GLU A 147 21.24 -4.44 -9.44
N HIS A 148 22.43 -4.31 -9.99
CA HIS A 148 23.42 -5.38 -10.11
C HIS A 148 24.54 -5.15 -9.13
N ASN A 149 24.56 -5.91 -8.04
CA ASN A 149 25.52 -5.77 -6.96
C ASN A 149 26.57 -6.89 -7.02
N GLN A 150 27.78 -6.56 -7.46
CA GLN A 150 28.90 -7.48 -7.58
C GLN A 150 29.70 -7.69 -6.29
N PHE A 151 29.43 -6.90 -5.25
CA PHE A 151 30.23 -6.90 -4.02
C PHE A 151 29.57 -7.62 -2.84
N VAL A 152 28.59 -8.48 -3.09
CA VAL A 152 27.88 -9.24 -2.04
C VAL A 152 28.77 -10.33 -1.43
N SER A 153 29.76 -10.82 -2.18
CA SER A 153 30.73 -11.81 -1.70
C SER A 153 32.16 -11.43 -2.04
N THR A 154 33.10 -11.69 -1.13
CA THR A 154 34.54 -11.56 -1.39
C THR A 154 35.03 -12.55 -2.44
N ASN A 155 34.31 -13.64 -2.67
CA ASN A 155 34.57 -14.60 -3.73
C ASN A 155 33.72 -14.26 -4.95
N ARG A 156 34.27 -13.51 -5.91
CA ARG A 156 33.62 -13.11 -7.16
C ARG A 156 33.03 -14.26 -7.97
N ASN A 157 33.59 -15.47 -7.84
CA ASN A 157 33.08 -16.65 -8.53
C ASN A 157 31.83 -17.25 -7.88
N ALA A 158 31.43 -16.77 -6.69
CA ALA A 158 30.40 -17.42 -5.92
C ALA A 158 28.99 -16.87 -6.21
N ALA A 159 28.81 -15.55 -6.19
CA ALA A 159 27.48 -14.97 -6.46
C ALA A 159 27.51 -13.45 -6.65
N VAL A 160 26.65 -12.99 -7.53
CA VAL A 160 26.26 -11.59 -7.72
C VAL A 160 24.80 -11.49 -7.31
N GLU A 161 24.42 -10.46 -6.58
CA GLU A 161 23.02 -10.17 -6.27
C GLU A 161 22.41 -9.30 -7.38
N LEU A 162 21.35 -9.78 -7.99
CA LEU A 162 20.52 -9.02 -8.88
C LEU A 162 19.22 -8.69 -8.15
N ARG A 163 19.01 -7.40 -7.83
CA ARG A 163 17.77 -6.91 -7.25
C ARG A 163 16.93 -6.26 -8.34
N ILE A 164 15.72 -6.75 -8.52
CA ILE A 164 14.83 -6.34 -9.59
C ILE A 164 13.52 -5.88 -8.99
N THR A 165 13.10 -4.65 -9.33
CA THR A 165 11.74 -4.18 -9.04
C THR A 165 10.89 -4.37 -10.27
N LEU A 166 9.75 -5.01 -10.09
CA LEU A 166 8.87 -5.49 -11.13
C LEU A 166 7.48 -4.89 -11.00
N GLU A 167 6.86 -4.64 -12.15
CA GLU A 167 5.43 -4.38 -12.25
C GLU A 167 4.70 -5.68 -12.61
N ALA A 168 3.60 -5.96 -11.93
CA ALA A 168 2.72 -7.09 -12.15
C ALA A 168 1.25 -6.66 -12.17
N PHE A 169 0.36 -7.58 -12.53
CA PHE A 169 -1.08 -7.36 -12.54
C PHE A 169 -1.77 -7.70 -11.19
N GLY A 170 -0.99 -7.92 -10.14
CA GLY A 170 -1.44 -8.28 -8.81
C GLY A 170 -0.85 -9.60 -8.32
N THR A 171 -1.35 -10.11 -7.19
CA THR A 171 -0.79 -11.23 -6.42
C THR A 171 -0.60 -12.50 -7.26
N GLU A 172 -1.61 -12.89 -8.04
CA GLU A 172 -1.53 -14.09 -8.87
C GLU A 172 -0.41 -13.99 -9.91
N HIS A 173 -0.31 -12.84 -10.60
CA HIS A 173 0.74 -12.62 -11.59
C HIS A 173 2.14 -12.56 -10.96
N LYS A 174 2.26 -11.94 -9.77
CA LYS A 174 3.50 -11.98 -8.98
C LYS A 174 3.94 -13.42 -8.71
N HIS A 175 3.00 -14.29 -8.26
CA HIS A 175 3.30 -15.71 -8.02
C HIS A 175 3.75 -16.43 -9.30
N GLN A 176 3.12 -16.13 -10.44
CA GLN A 176 3.53 -16.70 -11.74
C GLN A 176 4.96 -16.28 -12.12
N ILE A 177 5.33 -15.02 -11.93
CA ILE A 177 6.70 -14.54 -12.19
C ILE A 177 7.69 -15.22 -11.24
N MET A 178 7.38 -15.28 -9.94
CA MET A 178 8.25 -15.95 -8.96
C MET A 178 8.48 -17.41 -9.31
N LYS A 179 7.40 -18.14 -9.64
CA LYS A 179 7.48 -19.52 -10.07
C LYS A 179 8.28 -19.71 -11.36
N ALA A 180 8.11 -18.84 -12.34
CA ALA A 180 8.89 -18.92 -13.60
C ALA A 180 10.39 -18.78 -13.33
N LEU A 181 10.79 -17.93 -12.38
CA LEU A 181 12.20 -17.82 -11.97
C LEU A 181 12.70 -19.09 -11.26
N GLU A 182 11.87 -19.69 -10.40
CA GLU A 182 12.19 -20.97 -9.72
C GLU A 182 12.32 -22.14 -10.71
N ASP A 183 11.42 -22.23 -11.67
CA ASP A 183 11.43 -23.27 -12.73
C ASP A 183 12.68 -23.18 -13.63
N GLU A 184 13.27 -22.00 -13.76
CA GLU A 184 14.57 -21.77 -14.43
C GLU A 184 15.78 -22.11 -13.52
N GLY A 185 15.55 -22.67 -12.34
CA GLY A 185 16.61 -23.02 -11.38
C GLY A 185 17.20 -21.83 -10.62
N LEU A 186 16.50 -20.71 -10.60
CA LEU A 186 16.87 -19.55 -9.80
C LEU A 186 16.22 -19.65 -8.41
N SER A 187 16.77 -18.92 -7.44
CA SER A 187 16.23 -18.87 -6.08
C SER A 187 15.79 -17.43 -5.75
N PRO A 188 14.66 -16.97 -6.30
CA PRO A 188 14.18 -15.63 -6.06
C PRO A 188 13.76 -15.47 -4.61
N ARG A 189 14.10 -14.33 -4.00
CA ARG A 189 13.63 -13.94 -2.67
C ARG A 189 12.93 -12.59 -2.77
N GLU A 190 11.73 -12.51 -2.25
CA GLU A 190 11.06 -11.23 -2.15
C GLU A 190 11.82 -10.32 -1.16
N VAL A 191 12.00 -9.08 -1.54
CA VAL A 191 12.66 -8.04 -0.74
C VAL A 191 11.82 -6.77 -0.77
N ASN A 192 12.02 -5.90 0.22
CA ASN A 192 11.29 -4.64 0.27
C ASN A 192 11.50 -3.85 -1.03
N ALA A 193 10.40 -3.49 -1.67
CA ALA A 193 10.43 -2.68 -2.87
C ALA A 193 10.95 -1.27 -2.54
N LYS A 194 12.04 -0.87 -3.23
CA LYS A 194 12.58 0.50 -3.17
C LYS A 194 12.46 1.07 -4.57
N LEU A 195 11.55 2.02 -4.74
CA LEU A 195 11.34 2.68 -6.04
C LEU A 195 12.38 3.79 -6.29
N TYR A 196 13.02 4.28 -5.24
CA TYR A 196 14.09 5.30 -5.29
C TYR A 196 15.30 4.89 -4.49
#